data_1fa5eeef28494a42c96d9664f126bd84
#
_entry.id   1fa5eeef28494a42c96d9664f126bd84
#
_cell.length_a   1.000
_cell.length_b   1.000
_cell.length_c   1.000
_cell.angle_alpha   90.00
_cell.angle_beta   90.00
_cell.angle_gamma   90.00
#
_symmetry.space_group_name_H-M   'P 1'
#
loop_
_entity.id
_entity.type
_entity.pdbx_description
1 polymer ?
#
loop_
_entity_poly.entity_id
_entity_poly.type
_entity_poly.pdbx_seq_one_letter_code
_entity_poly.pdbx_strand_id
1 'polypeptide(L)'
;SGAAVAAGLVTCALGTDTGGSVRGPAHNSGIVGLKPTFGRVSRHGVIPLSWSLDHVGPMTRTVKDCILLLNAIEGYDDTDPYSVSMDPINIDINGNFDLHGKTIGIFTAFTEDILSKDVEINIQRVLDSFKSLGVNIIEIGLDQLSKSEAQQGPILYDIIVGPESAAYHYTNMEENIDSYGNHPRRRLE
;
A
#
# COMPACT_ATOMS: atom_id res chain seq x y z
N SER A 1 -2.40 -11.84 -7.34
CA SER A 1 -3.07 -12.04 -6.04
C SER A 1 -4.43 -11.35 -5.99
N GLY A 2 -4.52 -10.04 -6.30
CA GLY A 2 -5.78 -9.29 -6.21
C GLY A 2 -6.93 -9.89 -7.02
N ALA A 3 -6.71 -10.17 -8.30
CA ALA A 3 -7.71 -10.79 -9.17
C ALA A 3 -8.15 -12.18 -8.66
N ALA A 4 -7.24 -12.99 -8.13
CA ALA A 4 -7.57 -14.31 -7.59
C ALA A 4 -8.48 -14.22 -6.34
N VAL A 5 -8.20 -13.26 -5.44
CA VAL A 5 -9.05 -12.98 -4.27
C VAL A 5 -10.41 -12.46 -4.69
N ALA A 6 -10.46 -11.51 -5.63
CA ALA A 6 -11.70 -10.95 -6.14
C ALA A 6 -12.59 -12.01 -6.82
N ALA A 7 -11.98 -12.90 -7.61
CA ALA A 7 -12.68 -13.99 -8.29
C ALA A 7 -13.07 -15.16 -7.35
N GLY A 8 -12.72 -15.10 -6.07
CA GLY A 8 -13.02 -16.17 -5.12
C GLY A 8 -12.20 -17.46 -5.32
N LEU A 9 -11.11 -17.40 -6.10
CA LEU A 9 -10.23 -18.55 -6.32
C LEU A 9 -9.40 -18.88 -5.07
N VAL A 10 -9.13 -17.87 -4.25
CA VAL A 10 -8.47 -18.01 -2.95
C VAL A 10 -9.20 -17.15 -1.91
N THR A 11 -9.09 -17.53 -0.65
CA THR A 11 -9.75 -16.80 0.45
C THR A 11 -9.10 -15.45 0.71
N CYS A 12 -7.77 -15.43 0.70
CA CYS A 12 -6.92 -14.26 0.91
C CYS A 12 -5.59 -14.47 0.18
N ALA A 13 -4.80 -13.42 0.09
CA ALA A 13 -3.45 -13.47 -0.46
C ALA A 13 -2.54 -12.46 0.22
N LEU A 14 -1.24 -12.67 0.11
CA LEU A 14 -0.22 -11.68 0.42
C LEU A 14 0.24 -11.01 -0.89
N GLY A 15 0.59 -9.76 -0.78
CA GLY A 15 1.25 -9.01 -1.83
C GLY A 15 2.40 -8.19 -1.25
N THR A 16 3.23 -7.62 -2.13
CA THR A 16 4.26 -6.64 -1.74
C THR A 16 3.85 -5.25 -2.24
N ASP A 17 4.20 -4.23 -1.49
CA ASP A 17 3.88 -2.83 -1.79
C ASP A 17 5.11 -1.96 -1.57
N THR A 18 5.69 -1.49 -2.65
CA THR A 18 6.81 -0.56 -2.66
C THR A 18 6.33 0.87 -2.95
N GLY A 19 5.43 1.01 -3.91
CA GLY A 19 4.83 2.28 -4.32
C GLY A 19 3.31 2.22 -4.51
N GLY A 20 2.64 1.16 -4.02
CA GLY A 20 1.19 0.96 -4.19
C GLY A 20 0.80 -0.44 -4.64
N SER A 21 1.74 -1.40 -4.73
CA SER A 21 1.49 -2.68 -5.41
C SER A 21 0.59 -3.67 -4.67
N VAL A 22 0.19 -3.42 -3.42
CA VAL A 22 -0.95 -4.07 -2.73
C VAL A 22 -2.21 -3.24 -2.91
N ARG A 23 -2.14 -1.94 -2.67
CA ARG A 23 -3.28 -1.01 -2.66
C ARG A 23 -3.88 -0.81 -4.05
N GLY A 24 -3.04 -0.61 -5.08
CA GLY A 24 -3.49 -0.41 -6.46
C GLY A 24 -4.24 -1.63 -7.03
N PRO A 25 -3.66 -2.84 -7.01
CA PRO A 25 -4.37 -4.04 -7.44
C PRO A 25 -5.64 -4.32 -6.63
N ALA A 26 -5.65 -4.03 -5.31
CA ALA A 26 -6.84 -4.17 -4.49
C ALA A 26 -7.95 -3.21 -4.95
N HIS A 27 -7.61 -1.94 -5.18
CA HIS A 27 -8.53 -0.94 -5.72
C HIS A 27 -9.12 -1.39 -7.08
N ASN A 28 -8.26 -1.79 -8.01
CA ASN A 28 -8.68 -2.21 -9.36
C ASN A 28 -9.51 -3.50 -9.37
N SER A 29 -9.39 -4.32 -8.32
CA SER A 29 -10.11 -5.59 -8.21
C SER A 29 -11.32 -5.51 -7.27
N GLY A 30 -11.59 -4.35 -6.66
CA GLY A 30 -12.73 -4.17 -5.74
C GLY A 30 -12.60 -4.97 -4.44
N ILE A 31 -11.39 -5.11 -3.91
CA ILE A 31 -11.08 -5.84 -2.67
C ILE A 31 -10.37 -4.92 -1.67
N VAL A 32 -10.14 -5.44 -0.47
CA VAL A 32 -9.34 -4.76 0.58
C VAL A 32 -7.86 -5.11 0.41
N GLY A 33 -7.02 -4.08 0.36
CA GLY A 33 -5.57 -4.23 0.40
C GLY A 33 -4.96 -3.28 1.42
N LEU A 34 -4.18 -3.80 2.34
CA LEU A 34 -3.55 -3.02 3.40
C LEU A 34 -2.03 -3.03 3.25
N LYS A 35 -1.43 -1.85 3.18
CA LYS A 35 0.00 -1.67 3.39
C LYS A 35 0.22 -1.33 4.87
N PRO A 36 0.79 -2.25 5.67
CA PRO A 36 1.06 -1.98 7.08
C PRO A 36 2.18 -0.96 7.28
N THR A 37 2.44 -0.60 8.53
CA THR A 37 3.61 0.20 8.90
C THR A 37 4.89 -0.54 8.54
N PHE A 38 5.92 0.20 8.08
CA PHE A 38 7.22 -0.37 7.75
C PHE A 38 7.82 -1.13 8.94
N GLY A 39 8.34 -2.33 8.66
CA GLY A 39 8.93 -3.20 9.68
C GLY A 39 7.94 -3.97 10.56
N ARG A 40 6.61 -3.76 10.42
CA ARG A 40 5.60 -4.49 11.18
C ARG A 40 5.42 -5.94 10.73
N VAL A 41 5.55 -6.18 9.44
CA VAL A 41 5.50 -7.52 8.85
C VAL A 41 6.86 -7.84 8.27
N SER A 42 7.42 -9.01 8.63
CA SER A 42 8.71 -9.46 8.10
C SER A 42 8.69 -9.60 6.58
N ARG A 43 9.81 -9.26 5.97
CA ARG A 43 10.08 -9.44 4.54
C ARG A 43 11.11 -10.54 4.29
N HIS A 44 11.49 -11.29 5.34
CA HIS A 44 12.41 -12.41 5.18
C HIS A 44 11.88 -13.41 4.13
N GLY A 45 12.74 -13.82 3.21
CA GLY A 45 12.37 -14.72 2.11
C GLY A 45 11.63 -14.04 0.93
N VAL A 46 11.37 -12.74 0.99
CA VAL A 46 10.83 -11.97 -0.13
C VAL A 46 11.96 -11.41 -0.97
N ILE A 47 11.89 -11.60 -2.29
CA ILE A 47 12.84 -10.97 -3.23
C ILE A 47 12.57 -9.47 -3.24
N PRO A 48 13.54 -8.61 -2.86
CA PRO A 48 13.32 -7.18 -2.78
C PRO A 48 13.24 -6.51 -4.14
N LEU A 49 12.35 -5.52 -4.23
CA LEU A 49 12.41 -4.48 -5.24
C LEU A 49 13.17 -3.26 -4.71
N SER A 50 12.86 -2.88 -3.45
CA SER A 50 13.53 -1.77 -2.74
C SER A 50 13.53 -2.08 -1.26
N TRP A 51 14.69 -2.34 -0.68
CA TRP A 51 14.79 -2.72 0.74
C TRP A 51 14.34 -1.63 1.70
N SER A 52 14.36 -0.36 1.29
CA SER A 52 13.90 0.75 2.11
C SER A 52 12.40 1.05 1.99
N LEU A 53 11.73 0.57 0.93
CA LEU A 53 10.33 0.88 0.64
C LEU A 53 9.39 -0.32 0.63
N ASP A 54 9.90 -1.54 0.47
CA ASP A 54 9.05 -2.74 0.36
C ASP A 54 8.30 -3.03 1.66
N HIS A 55 7.04 -3.41 1.50
CA HIS A 55 6.17 -3.90 2.55
C HIS A 55 5.51 -5.20 2.11
N VAL A 56 5.21 -6.08 3.05
CA VAL A 56 4.30 -7.21 2.83
C VAL A 56 2.94 -6.83 3.41
N GLY A 57 1.87 -7.07 2.66
CA GLY A 57 0.54 -6.71 3.10
C GLY A 57 -0.56 -7.67 2.67
N PRO A 58 -1.65 -7.76 3.46
CA PRO A 58 -2.78 -8.62 3.19
C PRO A 58 -3.68 -8.05 2.08
N MET A 59 -4.26 -8.97 1.29
CA MET A 59 -5.29 -8.73 0.29
C MET A 59 -6.47 -9.67 0.55
N THR A 60 -7.65 -9.12 0.80
CA THR A 60 -8.83 -9.87 1.25
C THR A 60 -10.11 -9.26 0.70
N ARG A 61 -11.24 -9.97 0.78
CA ARG A 61 -12.53 -9.42 0.36
C ARG A 61 -13.20 -8.52 1.39
N THR A 62 -12.86 -8.69 2.67
CA THR A 62 -13.46 -7.91 3.75
C THR A 62 -12.40 -7.30 4.66
N VAL A 63 -12.74 -6.20 5.35
CA VAL A 63 -11.87 -5.59 6.36
C VAL A 63 -11.62 -6.54 7.53
N LYS A 64 -12.62 -7.34 7.93
CA LYS A 64 -12.45 -8.35 9.00
C LYS A 64 -11.37 -9.38 8.65
N ASP A 65 -11.43 -9.93 7.44
CA ASP A 65 -10.41 -10.88 6.97
C ASP A 65 -9.03 -10.24 6.88
N CYS A 66 -8.99 -8.95 6.51
CA CYS A 66 -7.74 -8.19 6.44
C CYS A 66 -7.09 -8.04 7.84
N ILE A 67 -7.89 -7.74 8.86
CA ILE A 67 -7.42 -7.67 10.25
C ILE A 67 -6.93 -9.03 10.73
N LEU A 68 -7.70 -10.10 10.48
CA LEU A 68 -7.31 -11.46 10.87
C LEU A 68 -6.00 -11.89 10.21
N LEU A 69 -5.85 -11.60 8.90
CA LEU A 69 -4.62 -11.95 8.19
C LEU A 69 -3.45 -11.09 8.67
N LEU A 70 -3.65 -9.79 8.90
CA LEU A 70 -2.59 -8.94 9.45
C LEU A 70 -2.11 -9.44 10.81
N ASN A 71 -3.03 -9.77 11.72
CA ASN A 71 -2.69 -10.30 13.04
C ASN A 71 -1.92 -11.64 12.97
N ALA A 72 -2.14 -12.41 11.92
CA ALA A 72 -1.43 -13.67 11.72
C ALA A 72 -0.01 -13.51 11.16
N ILE A 73 0.28 -12.39 10.48
CA ILE A 73 1.57 -12.17 9.81
C ILE A 73 2.42 -11.05 10.43
N GLU A 74 1.84 -10.24 11.32
CA GLU A 74 2.59 -9.20 12.02
C GLU A 74 3.47 -9.79 13.12
N GLY A 75 4.55 -9.11 13.43
CA GLY A 75 5.42 -9.43 14.53
C GLY A 75 6.89 -9.22 14.21
N TYR A 76 7.70 -9.23 15.27
CA TYR A 76 9.14 -9.10 15.15
C TYR A 76 9.76 -10.39 14.62
N ASP A 77 10.67 -10.23 13.67
CA ASP A 77 11.47 -11.31 13.07
C ASP A 77 12.93 -10.88 13.07
N ASP A 78 13.76 -11.56 13.83
CA ASP A 78 15.20 -11.29 13.95
C ASP A 78 16.00 -11.63 12.68
N THR A 79 15.40 -12.35 11.75
CA THR A 79 15.99 -12.66 10.44
C THR A 79 15.76 -11.56 9.39
N ASP A 80 14.80 -10.65 9.62
CA ASP A 80 14.64 -9.45 8.80
C ASP A 80 15.29 -8.23 9.47
N PRO A 81 16.40 -7.69 8.93
CA PRO A 81 17.11 -6.56 9.55
C PRO A 81 16.30 -5.28 9.66
N TYR A 82 15.16 -5.22 8.99
CA TYR A 82 14.24 -4.08 9.00
C TYR A 82 12.98 -4.33 9.83
N SER A 83 12.84 -5.53 10.41
CA SER A 83 11.73 -5.83 11.31
C SER A 83 11.86 -5.02 12.60
N VAL A 84 10.73 -4.45 13.04
CA VAL A 84 10.66 -3.60 14.24
C VAL A 84 9.72 -4.23 15.25
N SER A 85 10.19 -4.34 16.49
CA SER A 85 9.32 -4.76 17.59
C SER A 85 8.29 -3.68 17.89
N MET A 86 7.02 -4.00 17.70
CA MET A 86 5.87 -3.12 17.92
C MET A 86 4.82 -3.89 18.71
N ASP A 87 4.00 -3.15 19.46
CA ASP A 87 2.84 -3.76 20.11
C ASP A 87 1.89 -4.37 19.06
N PRO A 88 1.33 -5.56 19.32
CA PRO A 88 0.34 -6.18 18.45
C PRO A 88 -0.86 -5.27 18.19
N ILE A 89 -1.41 -5.34 16.99
CA ILE A 89 -2.63 -4.61 16.65
C ILE A 89 -3.83 -5.34 17.26
N ASN A 90 -4.30 -4.89 18.42
CA ASN A 90 -5.51 -5.42 19.06
C ASN A 90 -6.75 -4.68 18.57
N ILE A 91 -7.21 -4.97 17.36
CA ILE A 91 -8.47 -4.43 16.84
C ILE A 91 -9.60 -5.40 17.20
N ASP A 92 -10.58 -4.91 17.97
CA ASP A 92 -11.82 -5.66 18.15
C ASP A 92 -12.64 -5.65 16.85
N ILE A 93 -12.60 -6.76 16.12
CA ILE A 93 -13.31 -6.93 14.85
C ILE A 93 -14.85 -6.89 14.98
N ASN A 94 -15.37 -7.00 16.20
CA ASN A 94 -16.80 -6.91 16.52
C ASN A 94 -17.14 -5.62 17.25
N GLY A 95 -16.14 -4.78 17.53
CA GLY A 95 -16.31 -3.52 18.25
C GLY A 95 -17.12 -2.50 17.44
N ASN A 96 -17.96 -1.76 18.14
CA ASN A 96 -18.58 -0.56 17.59
C ASN A 96 -17.60 0.60 17.76
N PHE A 97 -17.08 1.10 16.63
CA PHE A 97 -16.26 2.31 16.62
C PHE A 97 -17.17 3.53 16.56
N ASP A 98 -17.15 4.36 17.59
CA ASP A 98 -17.80 5.67 17.54
C ASP A 98 -16.91 6.64 16.74
N LEU A 99 -17.42 7.05 15.59
CA LEU A 99 -16.76 8.00 14.69
C LEU A 99 -17.24 9.43 14.92
N HIS A 100 -18.25 9.64 15.79
CA HIS A 100 -18.79 10.96 16.05
C HIS A 100 -17.72 11.92 16.56
N GLY A 101 -17.63 13.10 15.96
CA GLY A 101 -16.65 14.13 16.31
C GLY A 101 -15.21 13.85 15.86
N LYS A 102 -14.93 12.70 15.25
CA LYS A 102 -13.62 12.45 14.60
C LYS A 102 -13.45 13.37 13.40
N THR A 103 -12.20 13.67 13.05
CA THR A 103 -11.89 14.52 11.90
C THR A 103 -11.12 13.73 10.84
N ILE A 104 -11.54 13.86 9.58
CA ILE A 104 -10.86 13.32 8.39
C ILE A 104 -10.40 14.48 7.53
N GLY A 105 -9.11 14.48 7.18
CA GLY A 105 -8.54 15.44 6.23
C GLY A 105 -8.54 14.90 4.81
N ILE A 106 -8.85 15.76 3.84
CA ILE A 106 -8.80 15.45 2.41
C ILE A 106 -7.75 16.31 1.75
N PHE A 107 -6.82 15.68 1.03
CA PHE A 107 -5.84 16.37 0.21
C PHE A 107 -6.41 16.65 -1.18
N THR A 108 -6.98 17.82 -1.40
CA THR A 108 -7.58 18.20 -2.69
C THR A 108 -6.54 18.49 -3.76
N ALA A 109 -5.36 18.96 -3.38
CA ALA A 109 -4.28 19.32 -4.30
C ALA A 109 -3.76 18.15 -5.16
N PHE A 110 -3.94 16.90 -4.74
CA PHE A 110 -3.54 15.72 -5.50
C PHE A 110 -4.63 15.13 -6.38
N THR A 111 -5.87 15.58 -6.22
CA THR A 111 -7.04 14.96 -6.87
C THR A 111 -7.60 15.80 -8.01
N GLU A 112 -7.29 17.08 -8.05
CA GLU A 112 -7.74 17.96 -9.15
C GLU A 112 -7.10 17.50 -10.47
N ASP A 113 -7.91 17.34 -11.49
CA ASP A 113 -7.55 16.99 -12.88
C ASP A 113 -7.05 15.56 -13.13
N ILE A 114 -7.00 14.68 -12.12
CA ILE A 114 -6.43 13.31 -12.28
C ILE A 114 -7.49 12.22 -12.14
N LEU A 115 -8.58 12.49 -11.42
CA LEU A 115 -9.59 11.47 -11.12
C LEU A 115 -10.59 11.30 -12.26
N SER A 116 -10.94 10.04 -12.55
CA SER A 116 -12.12 9.79 -13.39
C SER A 116 -13.40 10.19 -12.65
N LYS A 117 -14.44 10.53 -13.41
CA LYS A 117 -15.74 10.91 -12.83
C LYS A 117 -16.33 9.86 -11.90
N ASP A 118 -16.11 8.57 -12.20
CA ASP A 118 -16.59 7.47 -11.36
C ASP A 118 -15.87 7.42 -10.01
N VAL A 119 -14.56 7.72 -9.99
CA VAL A 119 -13.77 7.80 -8.75
C VAL A 119 -14.23 8.99 -7.91
N GLU A 120 -14.47 10.16 -8.51
CA GLU A 120 -15.00 11.34 -7.82
C GLU A 120 -16.35 11.05 -7.15
N ILE A 121 -17.28 10.40 -7.89
CA ILE A 121 -18.59 10.01 -7.36
C ILE A 121 -18.44 9.07 -6.16
N ASN A 122 -17.52 8.10 -6.23
CA ASN A 122 -17.30 7.17 -5.15
C ASN A 122 -16.67 7.83 -3.92
N ILE A 123 -15.71 8.73 -4.12
CA ILE A 123 -15.14 9.53 -3.02
C ILE A 123 -16.25 10.34 -2.35
N GLN A 124 -17.10 11.03 -3.12
CA GLN A 124 -18.20 11.82 -2.57
C GLN A 124 -19.15 10.96 -1.73
N ARG A 125 -19.52 9.76 -2.21
CA ARG A 125 -20.36 8.80 -1.43
C ARG A 125 -19.72 8.40 -0.11
N VAL A 126 -18.42 8.17 -0.10
CA VAL A 126 -17.67 7.84 1.12
C VAL A 126 -17.70 9.02 2.10
N LEU A 127 -17.46 10.24 1.60
CA LEU A 127 -17.50 11.45 2.43
C LEU A 127 -18.88 11.70 3.03
N ASP A 128 -19.94 11.53 2.24
CA ASP A 128 -21.33 11.67 2.72
C ASP A 128 -21.66 10.61 3.79
N SER A 129 -21.13 9.38 3.63
CA SER A 129 -21.26 8.34 4.65
C SER A 129 -20.55 8.73 5.94
N PHE A 130 -19.34 9.27 5.88
CA PHE A 130 -18.63 9.75 7.07
C PHE A 130 -19.37 10.93 7.75
N LYS A 131 -19.88 11.88 6.98
CA LYS A 131 -20.69 12.99 7.51
C LYS A 131 -21.93 12.48 8.25
N SER A 132 -22.62 11.46 7.69
CA SER A 132 -23.80 10.86 8.31
C SER A 132 -23.47 10.16 9.65
N LEU A 133 -22.24 9.74 9.86
CA LEU A 133 -21.70 9.18 11.11
C LEU A 133 -21.16 10.25 12.07
N GLY A 134 -21.36 11.54 11.76
CA GLY A 134 -20.91 12.64 12.62
C GLY A 134 -19.42 12.95 12.55
N VAL A 135 -18.74 12.52 11.46
CA VAL A 135 -17.33 12.84 11.21
C VAL A 135 -17.20 14.25 10.63
N ASN A 136 -16.23 15.00 11.12
CA ASN A 136 -15.85 16.29 10.57
C ASN A 136 -14.92 16.07 9.37
N ILE A 137 -15.26 16.68 8.21
CA ILE A 137 -14.42 16.65 7.02
C ILE A 137 -13.74 18.01 6.88
N ILE A 138 -12.41 18.02 6.77
CA ILE A 138 -11.63 19.23 6.52
C ILE A 138 -10.78 19.06 5.25
N GLU A 139 -10.64 20.11 4.49
CA GLU A 139 -9.67 20.16 3.40
C GLU A 139 -8.29 20.49 3.96
N ILE A 140 -7.31 19.69 3.54
CA ILE A 140 -5.91 19.94 3.91
C ILE A 140 -5.21 20.47 2.66
N GLY A 141 -4.86 21.76 2.72
CA GLY A 141 -3.95 22.35 1.75
C GLY A 141 -2.53 21.90 2.01
N LEU A 142 -1.74 21.75 0.95
CA LEU A 142 -0.31 21.55 1.08
C LEU A 142 0.38 22.91 1.09
N ASP A 143 0.16 23.69 2.16
CA ASP A 143 0.72 25.03 2.30
C ASP A 143 2.26 25.06 2.26
N GLN A 144 2.90 23.88 2.38
CA GLN A 144 4.35 23.69 2.37
C GLN A 144 4.88 22.94 1.14
N LEU A 145 4.01 22.39 0.28
CA LEU A 145 4.39 21.72 -0.95
C LEU A 145 3.63 22.30 -2.13
N SER A 146 4.33 22.90 -3.07
CA SER A 146 3.71 23.33 -4.33
C SER A 146 3.21 22.13 -5.15
N LYS A 147 2.24 22.34 -6.07
CA LYS A 147 1.82 21.29 -7.03
C LYS A 147 3.02 20.68 -7.78
N SER A 148 4.04 21.49 -8.09
CA SER A 148 5.26 21.01 -8.77
C SER A 148 6.09 20.07 -7.89
N GLU A 149 6.17 20.29 -6.59
CA GLU A 149 6.88 19.41 -5.66
C GLU A 149 6.10 18.09 -5.46
N ALA A 150 4.79 18.15 -5.38
CA ALA A 150 3.94 16.98 -5.32
C ALA A 150 4.07 16.09 -6.59
N GLN A 151 4.22 16.70 -7.76
CA GLN A 151 4.45 16.02 -9.04
C GLN A 151 5.84 15.37 -9.15
N GLN A 152 6.78 15.70 -8.28
CA GLN A 152 8.10 15.07 -8.22
C GLN A 152 8.09 13.70 -7.50
N GLY A 153 7.01 13.34 -6.82
CA GLY A 153 6.88 12.06 -6.11
C GLY A 153 7.28 10.84 -6.95
N PRO A 154 6.80 10.66 -8.19
CA PRO A 154 7.21 9.56 -9.05
C PRO A 154 8.72 9.56 -9.38
N ILE A 155 9.30 10.73 -9.57
CA ILE A 155 10.75 10.89 -9.86
C ILE A 155 11.56 10.48 -8.64
N LEU A 156 11.18 10.93 -7.44
CA LEU A 156 11.84 10.56 -6.19
C LEU A 156 11.74 9.06 -5.92
N TYR A 157 10.58 8.46 -6.24
CA TYR A 157 10.39 7.02 -6.16
C TYR A 157 11.39 6.27 -7.05
N ASP A 158 11.53 6.67 -8.32
CA ASP A 158 12.45 6.01 -9.27
C ASP A 158 13.93 6.21 -8.88
N ILE A 159 14.28 7.37 -8.32
CA ILE A 159 15.65 7.66 -7.80
C ILE A 159 16.01 6.72 -6.64
N ILE A 160 15.06 6.29 -5.82
CA ILE A 160 15.30 5.36 -4.71
C ILE A 160 15.26 3.91 -5.21
N VAL A 161 14.19 3.54 -5.89
CA VAL A 161 13.92 2.15 -6.27
C VAL A 161 14.91 1.64 -7.32
N GLY A 162 15.30 2.48 -8.28
CA GLY A 162 16.22 2.09 -9.33
C GLY A 162 17.57 1.57 -8.78
N PRO A 163 18.32 2.39 -8.04
CA PRO A 163 19.60 1.97 -7.47
C PRO A 163 19.49 0.79 -6.49
N GLU A 164 18.47 0.76 -5.62
CA GLU A 164 18.30 -0.34 -4.67
C GLU A 164 17.98 -1.65 -5.39
N SER A 165 17.10 -1.63 -6.38
CA SER A 165 16.77 -2.78 -7.18
C SER A 165 17.98 -3.27 -7.99
N ALA A 166 18.69 -2.36 -8.65
CA ALA A 166 19.89 -2.67 -9.42
C ALA A 166 20.97 -3.32 -8.53
N ALA A 167 21.24 -2.74 -7.37
CA ALA A 167 22.25 -3.27 -6.44
C ALA A 167 21.93 -4.69 -5.97
N TYR A 168 20.65 -5.00 -5.68
CA TYR A 168 20.26 -6.34 -5.27
C TYR A 168 20.34 -7.36 -6.41
N HIS A 169 19.90 -6.97 -7.61
CA HIS A 169 19.81 -7.88 -8.75
C HIS A 169 21.08 -7.97 -9.58
N TYR A 170 22.10 -7.14 -9.32
CA TYR A 170 23.30 -6.98 -10.13
C TYR A 170 23.94 -8.31 -10.54
N THR A 171 24.34 -9.13 -9.55
CA THR A 171 25.01 -10.42 -9.81
C THR A 171 24.11 -11.39 -10.59
N ASN A 172 22.84 -11.42 -10.24
CA ASN A 172 21.87 -12.31 -10.89
C ASN A 172 21.59 -11.89 -12.35
N MET A 173 21.63 -10.59 -12.63
CA MET A 173 21.50 -10.06 -13.98
C MET A 173 22.73 -10.38 -14.86
N GLU A 174 23.94 -10.24 -14.31
CA GLU A 174 25.15 -10.59 -15.06
C GLU A 174 25.16 -12.06 -15.50
N GLU A 175 24.68 -12.96 -14.63
CA GLU A 175 24.68 -14.40 -14.91
C GLU A 175 23.45 -14.88 -15.71
N ASN A 176 22.29 -14.23 -15.53
CA ASN A 176 21.00 -14.74 -15.98
C ASN A 176 20.12 -13.67 -16.64
N ILE A 177 20.69 -12.75 -17.41
CA ILE A 177 19.97 -11.61 -18.01
C ILE A 177 18.73 -12.06 -18.81
N ASP A 178 18.78 -13.20 -19.47
CA ASP A 178 17.69 -13.72 -20.30
C ASP A 178 16.51 -14.27 -19.48
N SER A 179 16.69 -14.48 -18.16
CA SER A 179 15.62 -14.86 -17.24
C SER A 179 14.77 -13.67 -16.79
N TYR A 180 15.23 -12.45 -17.02
CA TYR A 180 14.47 -11.24 -16.72
C TYR A 180 13.58 -10.84 -17.91
N GLY A 181 12.31 -10.55 -17.62
CA GLY A 181 11.40 -10.01 -18.60
C GLY A 181 11.83 -8.59 -19.06
N ASN A 182 11.36 -8.15 -20.22
CA ASN A 182 11.76 -6.87 -20.82
C ASN A 182 11.50 -5.66 -19.90
N HIS A 183 10.42 -5.65 -19.14
CA HIS A 183 10.07 -4.51 -18.29
C HIS A 183 10.97 -4.42 -17.03
N PRO A 184 11.18 -5.49 -16.24
CA PRO A 184 12.18 -5.48 -15.16
C PRO A 184 13.58 -5.12 -15.66
N ARG A 185 14.02 -5.71 -16.78
CA ARG A 185 15.35 -5.47 -17.38
C ARG A 185 15.60 -3.98 -17.59
N ARG A 186 14.68 -3.26 -18.25
CA ARG A 186 14.79 -1.81 -18.48
C ARG A 186 14.83 -0.94 -17.23
N ARG A 187 14.32 -1.45 -16.12
CA ARG A 187 14.34 -0.72 -14.85
C ARG A 187 15.65 -0.92 -14.10
N LEU A 188 16.35 -2.02 -14.37
CA LEU A 188 17.61 -2.40 -13.73
C LEU A 188 18.84 -1.90 -14.51
N GLU A 189 18.71 -1.63 -15.80
CA GLU A 189 19.70 -0.94 -16.65
C GLU A 189 19.72 0.58 -16.39
#